data_17dd4e18a90dacfde344e34b4cd7e31e
#
_entry.id   17dd4e18a90dacfde344e34b4cd7e31e
#
_cell.length_a   1.000
_cell.length_b   1.000
_cell.length_c   1.000
_cell.angle_alpha   90.00
_cell.angle_beta   90.00
_cell.angle_gamma   90.00
#
_symmetry.space_group_name_H-M   'P 1'
#
loop_
_entity.id
_entity.type
_entity.pdbx_description
1 polymer ?
#
loop_
_entity_poly.entity_id
_entity_poly.type
_entity_poly.pdbx_seq_one_letter_code
_entity_poly.pdbx_strand_id
1 'polypeptide(L)'
;MLLSLLALTALLFTLALPLAAPATADELQCLSPHEAAAVALYPQLQQQALLACDRRDLAWAALKTTDDVQQWVSSRRQFFLEQLGPLPARTPLNARTVRTIQADGYKIECVIFDSQPGHRITANLYLPAAAGPVPAVVVSSGHSRTAKTADYNQRFALQMVRLGMAALCFDPIGQGERSQVLNDQHGPEHEGTTTEHFLVGVGSILVGRNTATYRLHDAMRAVDYVCSRSEIDPQRIGFTGCSGGGTMTSYVMALDERIACAAPACYISTFRRLIETIGPQDAEQNIFGQVAFGLDHPDYLLLRAPKPTLISSTTQDFFDIDGSWQAFRQAKRTWGILGYPERVDLVEMAGTHGVQPQNLATIGHWFQRWLLQSDKAVAIETFAVRKEQELLCTEQGQVLLLPGEKSVFDLNAAVAAELAQQRQQKFAARTAAQLQQTIRDVLKLRPSDQRQPPVMEDRGRVIRTGYHIDRLVLKTDQGHLIPGLTWHPPVPSDEAYLYLHDAGKTGAGQPGGAIEKLVQAGFAVVSVDLRNQGELQSGSASPLLTDWKTFYL
;
A
#
# COMPACT_ATOMS: atom_id res chain seq x y z
N MET A 1 62.12 11.50 72.22
CA MET A 1 61.47 12.80 72.65
C MET A 1 60.11 12.81 72.00
N LEU A 2 59.13 12.44 72.78
CA LEU A 2 58.03 13.30 73.22
C LEU A 2 57.05 13.64 72.07
N LEU A 3 55.79 13.50 72.12
CA LEU A 3 54.73 13.35 73.14
C LEU A 3 53.45 12.95 72.50
N SER A 4 52.70 12.17 73.18
CA SER A 4 51.26 11.86 73.12
C SER A 4 50.33 12.96 72.67
N LEU A 5 49.29 12.59 71.93
CA LEU A 5 47.93 13.14 72.16
C LEU A 5 46.86 12.17 71.66
N LEU A 6 46.08 11.72 72.60
CA LEU A 6 44.81 11.01 72.35
C LEU A 6 43.82 12.00 71.76
N ALA A 7 43.12 11.57 70.72
CA ALA A 7 41.85 12.17 70.27
C ALA A 7 40.80 11.11 70.06
N LEU A 8 39.77 11.22 70.85
CA LEU A 8 38.54 10.43 70.89
C LEU A 8 37.76 10.69 69.60
N THR A 9 37.64 9.71 68.70
CA THR A 9 36.72 9.79 67.56
C THR A 9 35.45 9.08 67.90
N ALA A 10 34.38 9.83 68.08
CA ALA A 10 33.01 9.36 68.19
C ALA A 10 32.57 8.73 66.86
N LEU A 11 32.19 7.45 66.92
CA LEU A 11 31.64 6.73 65.81
C LEU A 11 30.17 7.13 65.65
N LEU A 12 29.90 8.07 64.72
CA LEU A 12 28.55 8.34 64.23
C LEU A 12 28.22 7.30 63.19
N PHE A 13 27.46 6.26 63.59
CA PHE A 13 26.73 5.40 62.68
C PHE A 13 25.59 6.20 62.07
N THR A 14 25.80 6.81 60.91
CA THR A 14 24.72 7.27 60.06
C THR A 14 24.16 6.03 59.37
N LEU A 15 22.96 5.60 59.78
CA LEU A 15 22.12 4.67 58.98
C LEU A 15 21.82 5.41 57.65
N ALA A 16 22.60 5.11 56.63
CA ALA A 16 22.22 5.42 55.25
C ALA A 16 21.13 4.41 54.92
N LEU A 17 19.87 4.83 54.96
CA LEU A 17 18.79 4.15 54.25
C LEU A 17 19.23 4.07 52.78
N PRO A 18 19.22 2.89 52.15
CA PRO A 18 19.51 2.80 50.74
C PRO A 18 18.46 3.63 50.00
N LEU A 19 18.88 4.72 49.34
CA LEU A 19 18.08 5.36 48.30
C LEU A 19 17.82 4.26 47.28
N ALA A 20 16.56 3.85 47.14
CA ALA A 20 16.14 2.91 46.13
C ALA A 20 16.59 3.46 44.76
N ALA A 21 17.44 2.71 44.09
CA ALA A 21 17.85 3.05 42.72
C ALA A 21 16.60 3.26 41.83
N PRO A 22 16.63 4.18 40.88
CA PRO A 22 15.52 4.31 39.94
C PRO A 22 15.32 2.96 39.24
N ALA A 23 14.07 2.50 39.21
CA ALA A 23 13.71 1.24 38.55
C ALA A 23 14.24 1.22 37.13
N THR A 24 15.03 0.25 36.78
CA THR A 24 15.34 -0.04 35.38
C THR A 24 14.07 -0.52 34.68
N ALA A 25 13.93 -0.26 33.39
CA ALA A 25 12.79 -0.72 32.62
C ALA A 25 12.53 -2.24 32.78
N ASP A 26 13.58 -3.00 33.06
CA ASP A 26 13.55 -4.46 33.28
C ASP A 26 12.76 -4.88 34.50
N GLU A 27 12.71 -4.09 35.58
CA GLU A 27 11.94 -4.44 36.79
C GLU A 27 10.42 -4.42 36.59
N LEU A 28 9.94 -3.67 35.58
CA LEU A 28 8.52 -3.52 35.27
C LEU A 28 8.08 -4.41 34.11
N GLN A 29 8.95 -5.28 33.61
CA GLN A 29 8.58 -6.25 32.58
C GLN A 29 7.66 -7.33 33.13
N CYS A 30 6.62 -7.65 32.34
CA CYS A 30 5.61 -8.64 32.65
C CYS A 30 5.79 -9.92 31.83
N LEU A 31 6.37 -9.83 30.64
CA LEU A 31 6.61 -10.93 29.72
C LEU A 31 8.11 -11.29 29.67
N SER A 32 8.40 -12.57 29.52
CA SER A 32 9.73 -12.99 29.11
C SER A 32 9.97 -12.57 27.63
N PRO A 33 11.24 -12.43 27.17
CA PRO A 33 11.52 -12.14 25.77
C PRO A 33 10.90 -13.12 24.78
N HIS A 34 10.80 -14.40 25.16
CA HIS A 34 10.16 -15.43 24.35
C HIS A 34 8.64 -15.22 24.24
N GLU A 35 7.96 -14.92 25.36
CA GLU A 35 6.52 -14.63 25.36
C GLU A 35 6.23 -13.37 24.54
N ALA A 36 7.00 -12.30 24.73
CA ALA A 36 6.85 -11.05 23.99
C ALA A 36 7.00 -11.26 22.46
N ALA A 37 8.02 -12.01 22.05
CA ALA A 37 8.22 -12.33 20.62
C ALA A 37 7.06 -13.16 20.03
N ALA A 38 6.53 -14.13 20.82
CA ALA A 38 5.44 -15.00 20.35
C ALA A 38 4.10 -14.25 20.16
N VAL A 39 3.89 -13.15 20.89
CA VAL A 39 2.65 -12.36 20.84
C VAL A 39 2.82 -10.99 20.14
N ALA A 40 3.99 -10.74 19.56
CA ALA A 40 4.22 -9.54 18.76
C ALA A 40 3.21 -9.44 17.62
N LEU A 41 2.80 -8.21 17.29
CA LEU A 41 1.71 -7.97 16.33
C LEU A 41 2.01 -8.53 14.93
N TYR A 42 3.20 -8.26 14.40
CA TYR A 42 3.54 -8.65 13.03
C TYR A 42 3.50 -10.17 12.77
N PRO A 43 4.13 -11.05 13.60
CA PRO A 43 4.02 -12.48 13.43
C PRO A 43 2.58 -13.02 13.47
N GLN A 44 1.71 -12.43 14.32
CA GLN A 44 0.31 -12.82 14.37
C GLN A 44 -0.45 -12.42 13.10
N LEU A 45 -0.22 -11.18 12.59
CA LEU A 45 -0.82 -10.73 11.33
C LEU A 45 -0.31 -11.55 10.16
N GLN A 46 0.98 -11.85 10.11
CA GLN A 46 1.59 -12.69 9.08
C GLN A 46 0.96 -14.08 9.06
N GLN A 47 0.81 -14.72 10.22
CA GLN A 47 0.16 -16.03 10.33
C GLN A 47 -1.29 -15.98 9.85
N GLN A 48 -2.06 -14.96 10.26
CA GLN A 48 -3.45 -14.78 9.80
C GLN A 48 -3.53 -14.58 8.30
N ALA A 49 -2.61 -13.82 7.73
CA ALA A 49 -2.53 -13.58 6.29
C ALA A 49 -2.20 -14.89 5.52
N LEU A 50 -1.22 -15.68 6.00
CA LEU A 50 -0.88 -16.97 5.38
C LEU A 50 -2.05 -17.97 5.44
N LEU A 51 -2.78 -18.05 6.56
CA LEU A 51 -4.00 -18.85 6.66
C LEU A 51 -5.10 -18.36 5.71
N ALA A 52 -5.18 -17.06 5.44
CA ALA A 52 -6.12 -16.52 4.46
C ALA A 52 -5.72 -16.91 3.03
N CYS A 53 -4.42 -16.91 2.71
CA CYS A 53 -3.91 -17.41 1.45
C CYS A 53 -4.24 -18.90 1.25
N ASP A 54 -4.07 -19.74 2.29
CA ASP A 54 -4.44 -21.16 2.24
C ASP A 54 -5.94 -21.37 1.93
N ARG A 55 -6.81 -20.62 2.62
CA ARG A 55 -8.26 -20.69 2.37
C ARG A 55 -8.61 -20.30 0.92
N ARG A 56 -7.98 -19.22 0.42
CA ARG A 56 -8.17 -18.77 -0.97
C ARG A 56 -7.73 -19.85 -1.96
N ASP A 57 -6.57 -20.45 -1.76
CA ASP A 57 -6.01 -21.43 -2.68
C ASP A 57 -6.85 -22.71 -2.70
N LEU A 58 -7.35 -23.16 -1.56
CA LEU A 58 -8.29 -24.28 -1.48
C LEU A 58 -9.61 -23.99 -2.22
N ALA A 59 -10.16 -22.79 -2.03
CA ALA A 59 -11.39 -22.38 -2.71
C ALA A 59 -11.18 -22.25 -4.23
N TRP A 60 -10.04 -21.69 -4.67
CA TRP A 60 -9.69 -21.63 -6.08
C TRP A 60 -9.48 -23.04 -6.69
N ALA A 61 -8.84 -23.96 -5.97
CA ALA A 61 -8.60 -25.31 -6.43
C ALA A 61 -9.91 -26.10 -6.68
N ALA A 62 -10.99 -25.71 -6.02
CA ALA A 62 -12.31 -26.32 -6.19
C ALA A 62 -13.04 -25.92 -7.48
N LEU A 63 -12.61 -24.86 -8.17
CA LEU A 63 -13.23 -24.42 -9.44
C LEU A 63 -13.03 -25.46 -10.53
N LYS A 64 -14.11 -25.87 -11.23
CA LYS A 64 -14.09 -26.92 -12.28
C LYS A 64 -14.78 -26.50 -13.55
N THR A 65 -15.76 -25.62 -13.47
CA THR A 65 -16.64 -25.23 -14.57
C THR A 65 -16.52 -23.76 -14.93
N THR A 66 -17.01 -23.38 -16.09
CA THR A 66 -17.12 -21.97 -16.51
C THR A 66 -17.97 -21.17 -15.53
N ASP A 67 -19.06 -21.75 -15.01
CA ASP A 67 -19.92 -21.07 -14.03
C ASP A 67 -19.18 -20.80 -12.71
N ASP A 68 -18.38 -21.77 -12.23
CA ASP A 68 -17.54 -21.56 -11.04
C ASP A 68 -16.59 -20.36 -11.25
N VAL A 69 -15.94 -20.30 -12.43
CA VAL A 69 -15.04 -19.20 -12.78
C VAL A 69 -15.78 -17.87 -12.84
N GLN A 70 -16.98 -17.82 -13.43
CA GLN A 70 -17.78 -16.61 -13.51
C GLN A 70 -18.20 -16.10 -12.12
N GLN A 71 -18.62 -16.98 -11.23
CA GLN A 71 -18.96 -16.63 -9.85
C GLN A 71 -17.72 -16.14 -9.09
N TRP A 72 -16.58 -16.79 -9.26
CA TRP A 72 -15.29 -16.36 -8.69
C TRP A 72 -14.91 -14.94 -9.13
N VAL A 73 -14.93 -14.68 -10.43
CA VAL A 73 -14.65 -13.39 -11.05
C VAL A 73 -15.62 -12.30 -10.55
N SER A 74 -16.92 -12.60 -10.54
CA SER A 74 -17.95 -11.64 -10.12
C SER A 74 -17.74 -11.19 -8.66
N SER A 75 -17.52 -12.13 -7.74
CA SER A 75 -17.33 -11.82 -6.33
C SER A 75 -16.07 -10.98 -6.07
N ARG A 76 -14.96 -11.27 -6.78
CA ARG A 76 -13.70 -10.53 -6.64
C ARG A 76 -13.75 -9.15 -7.28
N ARG A 77 -14.41 -9.05 -8.43
CA ARG A 77 -14.66 -7.75 -9.07
C ARG A 77 -15.49 -6.84 -8.17
N GLN A 78 -16.54 -7.36 -7.58
CA GLN A 78 -17.39 -6.60 -6.65
C GLN A 78 -16.57 -6.14 -5.44
N PHE A 79 -15.87 -7.05 -4.77
CA PHE A 79 -15.02 -6.72 -3.63
C PHE A 79 -13.98 -5.64 -3.99
N PHE A 80 -13.27 -5.80 -5.11
CA PHE A 80 -12.24 -4.87 -5.52
C PHE A 80 -12.80 -3.47 -5.76
N LEU A 81 -13.94 -3.35 -6.46
CA LEU A 81 -14.61 -2.08 -6.68
C LEU A 81 -15.10 -1.44 -5.37
N GLU A 82 -15.64 -2.23 -4.44
CA GLU A 82 -16.09 -1.75 -3.13
C GLU A 82 -14.90 -1.18 -2.32
N GLN A 83 -13.76 -1.86 -2.32
CA GLN A 83 -12.58 -1.41 -1.56
C GLN A 83 -11.85 -0.23 -2.20
N LEU A 84 -11.91 -0.07 -3.52
CA LEU A 84 -11.43 1.14 -4.19
C LEU A 84 -12.25 2.38 -3.80
N GLY A 85 -13.48 2.17 -3.32
CA GLY A 85 -14.44 3.25 -3.11
C GLY A 85 -14.99 3.81 -4.44
N PRO A 86 -15.82 4.86 -4.40
CA PRO A 86 -16.42 5.43 -5.61
C PRO A 86 -15.34 6.05 -6.50
N LEU A 87 -15.21 5.50 -7.71
CA LEU A 87 -14.36 6.12 -8.73
C LEU A 87 -14.92 7.49 -9.11
N PRO A 88 -14.04 8.50 -9.35
CA PRO A 88 -14.48 9.79 -9.83
C PRO A 88 -15.29 9.71 -11.13
N ALA A 89 -16.22 10.64 -11.33
CA ALA A 89 -16.98 10.70 -12.57
C ALA A 89 -16.07 11.07 -13.76
N ARG A 90 -16.35 10.49 -14.92
CA ARG A 90 -15.69 10.87 -16.17
C ARG A 90 -16.23 12.22 -16.64
N THR A 91 -15.34 13.19 -16.77
CA THR A 91 -15.62 14.54 -17.26
C THR A 91 -14.92 14.77 -18.62
N PRO A 92 -15.19 15.84 -19.36
CA PRO A 92 -14.45 16.16 -20.58
C PRO A 92 -12.94 16.14 -20.34
N LEU A 93 -12.19 15.58 -21.28
CA LEU A 93 -10.72 15.46 -21.17
C LEU A 93 -10.01 16.80 -21.32
N ASN A 94 -10.61 17.78 -21.99
CA ASN A 94 -10.00 19.07 -22.32
C ASN A 94 -8.56 18.92 -22.84
N ALA A 95 -8.34 17.86 -23.63
CA ALA A 95 -7.02 17.45 -24.08
C ALA A 95 -6.40 18.49 -25.02
N ARG A 96 -5.11 18.78 -24.83
CA ARG A 96 -4.34 19.67 -25.70
C ARG A 96 -2.95 19.12 -25.96
N THR A 97 -2.50 19.18 -27.20
CA THR A 97 -1.10 18.96 -27.57
C THR A 97 -0.35 20.27 -27.35
N VAL A 98 0.64 20.24 -26.45
CA VAL A 98 1.45 21.42 -26.13
C VAL A 98 2.69 21.55 -27.02
N ARG A 99 3.17 20.40 -27.53
CA ARG A 99 4.31 20.33 -28.43
C ARG A 99 4.28 19.05 -29.25
N THR A 100 4.77 19.12 -30.49
CA THR A 100 4.99 17.96 -31.34
C THR A 100 6.45 17.89 -31.76
N ILE A 101 7.05 16.72 -31.64
CA ILE A 101 8.42 16.42 -31.99
C ILE A 101 8.39 15.43 -33.14
N GLN A 102 8.97 15.82 -34.28
CA GLN A 102 9.11 14.94 -35.44
C GLN A 102 10.35 14.04 -35.27
N ALA A 103 10.21 12.79 -35.67
CA ALA A 103 11.26 11.77 -35.66
C ALA A 103 11.18 10.95 -36.95
N ASP A 104 12.19 10.13 -37.21
CA ASP A 104 12.20 9.28 -38.41
C ASP A 104 11.17 8.13 -38.26
N GLY A 105 10.14 8.18 -39.10
CA GLY A 105 9.05 7.19 -39.11
C GLY A 105 7.98 7.36 -38.02
N TYR A 106 8.07 8.37 -37.14
CA TYR A 106 7.06 8.65 -36.12
C TYR A 106 7.07 10.11 -35.64
N LYS A 107 6.07 10.49 -34.86
CA LYS A 107 6.04 11.74 -34.10
C LYS A 107 5.74 11.49 -32.63
N ILE A 108 6.16 12.42 -31.76
CA ILE A 108 5.81 12.41 -30.33
C ILE A 108 4.99 13.68 -30.07
N GLU A 109 3.81 13.53 -29.52
CA GLU A 109 2.98 14.63 -29.05
C GLU A 109 3.07 14.70 -27.52
N CYS A 110 3.60 15.82 -26.97
CA CYS A 110 3.50 16.13 -25.55
C CYS A 110 2.09 16.66 -25.29
N VAL A 111 1.33 15.99 -24.43
CA VAL A 111 -0.10 16.26 -24.24
C VAL A 111 -0.44 16.46 -22.76
N ILE A 112 -1.43 17.32 -22.51
CA ILE A 112 -2.04 17.50 -21.20
C ILE A 112 -3.54 17.27 -21.35
N PHE A 113 -4.14 16.51 -20.44
CA PHE A 113 -5.59 16.31 -20.41
C PHE A 113 -6.10 16.17 -18.96
N ASP A 114 -7.37 16.44 -18.75
CA ASP A 114 -7.99 16.40 -17.43
C ASP A 114 -8.36 14.96 -17.04
N SER A 115 -7.87 14.51 -15.90
CA SER A 115 -8.40 13.34 -15.20
C SER A 115 -9.73 13.69 -14.52
N GLN A 116 -9.72 14.77 -13.78
CA GLN A 116 -10.86 15.40 -13.13
C GLN A 116 -10.74 16.93 -13.33
N PRO A 117 -11.79 17.71 -13.11
CA PRO A 117 -11.71 19.16 -13.27
C PRO A 117 -10.61 19.79 -12.42
N GLY A 118 -9.59 20.33 -13.08
CA GLY A 118 -8.42 20.92 -12.43
C GLY A 118 -7.38 19.90 -11.92
N HIS A 119 -7.49 18.63 -12.24
CA HIS A 119 -6.48 17.61 -11.93
C HIS A 119 -6.00 16.97 -13.23
N ARG A 120 -4.83 17.39 -13.70
CA ARG A 120 -4.35 17.12 -15.07
C ARG A 120 -3.33 16.00 -15.11
N ILE A 121 -3.32 15.30 -16.24
CA ILE A 121 -2.35 14.27 -16.60
C ILE A 121 -1.45 14.81 -17.71
N THR A 122 -0.14 14.65 -17.56
CA THR A 122 0.87 14.87 -18.59
C THR A 122 1.25 13.55 -19.23
N ALA A 123 1.34 13.53 -20.56
CA ALA A 123 1.67 12.31 -21.30
C ALA A 123 2.44 12.60 -22.59
N ASN A 124 3.13 11.59 -23.11
CA ASN A 124 3.75 11.59 -24.41
C ASN A 124 3.10 10.52 -25.29
N LEU A 125 2.43 10.95 -26.35
CA LEU A 125 1.83 10.08 -27.35
C LEU A 125 2.80 9.90 -28.52
N TYR A 126 3.29 8.69 -28.71
CA TYR A 126 4.12 8.27 -29.82
C TYR A 126 3.22 7.72 -30.92
N LEU A 127 3.28 8.30 -32.09
CA LEU A 127 2.43 7.95 -33.23
C LEU A 127 3.30 7.54 -34.43
N PRO A 128 3.18 6.29 -34.93
CA PRO A 128 3.88 5.88 -36.14
C PRO A 128 3.30 6.59 -37.37
N ALA A 129 4.11 6.74 -38.41
CA ALA A 129 3.62 7.16 -39.70
C ALA A 129 2.76 6.06 -40.33
N ALA A 130 1.46 6.25 -40.37
CA ALA A 130 0.50 5.28 -40.89
C ALA A 130 -0.61 5.93 -41.69
N ALA A 131 -1.17 5.19 -42.67
CA ALA A 131 -2.21 5.68 -43.53
C ALA A 131 -3.65 5.59 -42.96
N GLY A 132 -3.81 5.04 -41.76
CA GLY A 132 -5.13 4.87 -41.14
C GLY A 132 -5.01 4.60 -39.63
N PRO A 133 -6.14 4.36 -38.92
CA PRO A 133 -6.12 4.10 -37.50
C PRO A 133 -5.28 2.87 -37.12
N VAL A 134 -4.40 3.03 -36.15
CA VAL A 134 -3.51 1.97 -35.64
C VAL A 134 -3.93 1.51 -34.25
N PRO A 135 -3.57 0.30 -33.81
CA PRO A 135 -3.69 -0.09 -32.41
C PRO A 135 -2.86 0.83 -31.52
N ALA A 136 -3.23 0.95 -30.25
CA ALA A 136 -2.45 1.72 -29.28
C ALA A 136 -2.17 0.90 -28.02
N VAL A 137 -0.99 1.12 -27.42
CA VAL A 137 -0.61 0.55 -26.12
C VAL A 137 -0.41 1.69 -25.14
N VAL A 138 -1.15 1.67 -24.03
CA VAL A 138 -0.94 2.57 -22.92
C VAL A 138 0.15 1.97 -22.02
N VAL A 139 1.17 2.77 -21.71
CA VAL A 139 2.32 2.39 -20.90
C VAL A 139 2.25 3.16 -19.58
N SER A 140 1.97 2.45 -18.49
CA SER A 140 2.01 3.01 -17.14
C SER A 140 3.41 2.92 -16.56
N SER A 141 3.89 4.02 -15.98
CA SER A 141 5.20 4.06 -15.36
C SER A 141 5.23 3.28 -14.04
N GLY A 142 6.35 2.56 -13.79
CA GLY A 142 6.72 2.12 -12.45
C GLY A 142 7.15 3.30 -11.59
N HIS A 143 7.64 3.01 -10.37
CA HIS A 143 8.09 4.04 -9.43
C HIS A 143 9.40 4.67 -9.90
N SER A 144 9.30 5.59 -10.82
CA SER A 144 10.40 6.35 -11.41
C SER A 144 10.15 7.84 -11.23
N ARG A 145 11.17 8.56 -10.80
CA ARG A 145 11.09 10.03 -10.65
C ARG A 145 10.75 10.73 -11.97
N THR A 146 11.29 10.25 -13.08
CA THR A 146 11.10 10.83 -14.42
C THR A 146 9.91 10.25 -15.20
N ALA A 147 9.23 9.25 -14.63
CA ALA A 147 7.98 8.65 -15.12
C ALA A 147 7.91 8.45 -16.65
N LYS A 148 7.03 9.16 -17.35
CA LYS A 148 6.85 9.01 -18.81
C LYS A 148 8.13 9.21 -19.61
N THR A 149 9.10 9.97 -19.07
CA THR A 149 10.36 10.28 -19.74
C THR A 149 11.49 9.31 -19.37
N ALA A 150 11.27 8.41 -18.41
CA ALA A 150 12.24 7.39 -18.05
C ALA A 150 12.61 6.50 -19.25
N ASP A 151 13.88 6.17 -19.39
CA ASP A 151 14.43 5.39 -20.50
C ASP A 151 13.61 4.14 -20.82
N TYR A 152 13.26 3.36 -19.79
CA TYR A 152 12.54 2.11 -20.00
C TYR A 152 11.11 2.33 -20.53
N ASN A 153 10.42 3.41 -20.13
CA ASN A 153 9.10 3.76 -20.65
C ASN A 153 9.20 4.25 -22.10
N GLN A 154 10.20 5.04 -22.43
CA GLN A 154 10.45 5.44 -23.82
C GLN A 154 10.75 4.22 -24.70
N ARG A 155 11.54 3.25 -24.20
CA ARG A 155 11.82 2.01 -24.94
C ARG A 155 10.56 1.18 -25.18
N PHE A 156 9.64 1.11 -24.24
CA PHE A 156 8.31 0.52 -24.47
C PHE A 156 7.60 1.22 -25.63
N ALA A 157 7.52 2.54 -25.60
CA ALA A 157 6.84 3.31 -26.64
C ALA A 157 7.51 3.13 -28.01
N LEU A 158 8.84 3.19 -28.07
CA LEU A 158 9.60 3.03 -29.30
C LEU A 158 9.46 1.62 -29.89
N GLN A 159 9.42 0.59 -29.05
CA GLN A 159 9.13 -0.78 -29.48
C GLN A 159 7.74 -0.88 -30.12
N MET A 160 6.71 -0.26 -29.53
CA MET A 160 5.35 -0.28 -30.10
C MET A 160 5.31 0.47 -31.43
N VAL A 161 5.91 1.64 -31.51
CA VAL A 161 5.98 2.42 -32.75
C VAL A 161 6.71 1.67 -33.86
N ARG A 162 7.80 1.00 -33.53
CA ARG A 162 8.57 0.16 -34.45
C ARG A 162 7.74 -0.97 -35.06
N LEU A 163 6.76 -1.46 -34.29
CA LEU A 163 5.80 -2.49 -34.73
C LEU A 163 4.55 -1.90 -35.45
N GLY A 164 4.46 -0.57 -35.61
CA GLY A 164 3.32 0.09 -36.24
C GLY A 164 2.13 0.34 -35.33
N MET A 165 2.32 0.32 -34.02
CA MET A 165 1.31 0.66 -33.01
C MET A 165 1.62 2.01 -32.38
N ALA A 166 0.61 2.78 -32.01
CA ALA A 166 0.80 3.97 -31.17
C ALA A 166 1.12 3.56 -29.73
N ALA A 167 1.79 4.46 -28.97
CA ALA A 167 2.02 4.25 -27.54
C ALA A 167 1.80 5.54 -26.76
N LEU A 168 1.11 5.47 -25.62
CA LEU A 168 0.93 6.59 -24.70
C LEU A 168 1.67 6.30 -23.39
N CYS A 169 2.70 7.06 -23.07
CA CYS A 169 3.34 7.07 -21.75
C CYS A 169 2.81 8.26 -20.97
N PHE A 170 2.31 8.07 -19.76
CA PHE A 170 1.78 9.14 -18.92
C PHE A 170 2.43 9.18 -17.55
N ASP A 171 2.41 10.35 -16.90
CA ASP A 171 2.91 10.51 -15.54
C ASP A 171 1.85 10.09 -14.52
N PRO A 172 2.15 9.11 -13.65
CA PRO A 172 1.31 8.83 -12.49
C PRO A 172 1.37 9.96 -11.45
N ILE A 173 0.44 9.97 -10.52
CA ILE A 173 0.47 10.84 -9.34
C ILE A 173 1.81 10.66 -8.60
N GLY A 174 2.41 11.75 -8.14
CA GLY A 174 3.67 11.75 -7.40
C GLY A 174 4.91 11.46 -8.25
N GLN A 175 4.80 11.50 -9.58
CA GLN A 175 5.90 11.15 -10.48
C GLN A 175 5.95 12.07 -11.69
N GLY A 176 7.15 12.24 -12.28
CA GLY A 176 7.35 13.11 -13.44
C GLY A 176 6.91 14.55 -13.16
N GLU A 177 6.03 15.08 -14.00
CA GLU A 177 5.50 16.44 -13.84
C GLU A 177 4.29 16.51 -12.87
N ARG A 178 4.01 15.45 -12.09
CA ARG A 178 2.80 15.34 -11.25
C ARG A 178 3.10 15.15 -9.76
N SER A 179 4.19 15.78 -9.26
CA SER A 179 4.42 15.83 -7.81
C SER A 179 3.24 16.47 -7.09
N GLN A 180 2.91 15.96 -5.92
CA GLN A 180 1.78 16.41 -5.11
C GLN A 180 2.21 17.43 -4.05
N VAL A 181 3.51 17.50 -3.76
CA VAL A 181 4.12 18.47 -2.85
C VAL A 181 5.34 19.07 -3.54
N LEU A 182 5.40 20.40 -3.62
CA LEU A 182 6.53 21.11 -4.21
C LEU A 182 7.29 21.87 -3.12
N ASN A 183 8.61 21.91 -3.26
CA ASN A 183 9.51 22.72 -2.44
C ASN A 183 9.53 24.20 -2.91
N ASP A 184 10.27 25.04 -2.21
CA ASP A 184 10.40 26.48 -2.51
C ASP A 184 11.04 26.78 -3.89
N GLN A 185 11.74 25.82 -4.49
CA GLN A 185 12.29 25.93 -5.85
C GLN A 185 11.34 25.39 -6.93
N HIS A 186 10.10 25.09 -6.57
CA HIS A 186 9.08 24.52 -7.46
C HIS A 186 9.40 23.09 -7.98
N GLY A 187 10.36 22.42 -7.39
CA GLY A 187 10.64 21.01 -7.65
C GLY A 187 9.90 20.09 -6.67
N PRO A 188 9.97 18.77 -6.89
CA PRO A 188 9.42 17.79 -5.94
C PRO A 188 10.02 17.98 -4.53
N GLU A 189 9.17 18.03 -3.49
CA GLU A 189 9.62 18.04 -2.09
C GLU A 189 10.22 16.70 -1.68
N HIS A 190 9.70 15.60 -2.21
CA HIS A 190 10.13 14.26 -1.87
C HIS A 190 10.81 13.58 -3.06
N GLU A 191 12.03 13.10 -2.87
CA GLU A 191 12.76 12.38 -3.93
C GLU A 191 12.18 10.98 -4.17
N GLY A 192 11.64 10.34 -3.15
CA GLY A 192 11.05 9.01 -3.23
C GLY A 192 9.62 9.06 -3.77
N THR A 193 9.39 8.48 -4.94
CA THR A 193 8.06 8.47 -5.60
C THR A 193 6.97 7.81 -4.76
N THR A 194 7.30 6.77 -3.98
CA THR A 194 6.36 6.08 -3.08
C THR A 194 5.97 6.94 -1.88
N THR A 195 6.81 7.89 -1.44
CA THR A 195 6.51 8.76 -0.29
C THR A 195 5.23 9.56 -0.54
N GLU A 196 5.07 10.15 -1.70
CA GLU A 196 3.84 10.90 -2.03
C GLU A 196 2.61 9.99 -2.14
N HIS A 197 2.76 8.73 -2.57
CA HIS A 197 1.66 7.76 -2.58
C HIS A 197 1.13 7.47 -1.17
N PHE A 198 2.00 7.35 -0.17
CA PHE A 198 1.58 7.21 1.22
C PHE A 198 0.95 8.48 1.78
N LEU A 199 1.54 9.65 1.50
CA LEU A 199 1.02 10.92 1.98
C LEU A 199 -0.41 11.19 1.48
N VAL A 200 -0.64 11.03 0.18
CA VAL A 200 -1.99 11.17 -0.38
C VAL A 200 -2.92 10.04 0.08
N GLY A 201 -2.36 8.85 0.30
CA GLY A 201 -3.10 7.67 0.75
C GLY A 201 -3.74 7.84 2.12
N VAL A 202 -3.04 8.44 3.08
CA VAL A 202 -3.60 8.74 4.41
C VAL A 202 -4.88 9.57 4.31
N GLY A 203 -4.83 10.67 3.55
CA GLY A 203 -6.01 11.51 3.32
C GLY A 203 -7.11 10.81 2.54
N SER A 204 -6.73 9.93 1.60
CA SER A 204 -7.68 9.18 0.78
C SER A 204 -8.48 8.17 1.62
N ILE A 205 -7.83 7.46 2.54
CA ILE A 205 -8.50 6.51 3.46
C ILE A 205 -9.56 7.22 4.31
N LEU A 206 -9.27 8.43 4.79
CA LEU A 206 -10.20 9.21 5.60
C LEU A 206 -11.49 9.60 4.85
N VAL A 207 -11.46 9.58 3.53
CA VAL A 207 -12.63 9.88 2.67
C VAL A 207 -13.20 8.64 1.97
N GLY A 208 -12.80 7.44 2.41
CA GLY A 208 -13.32 6.17 1.85
C GLY A 208 -12.75 5.83 0.47
N ARG A 209 -11.55 6.30 0.17
CA ARG A 209 -10.77 6.02 -1.04
C ARG A 209 -9.39 5.50 -0.64
N ASN A 210 -8.52 5.28 -1.62
CA ASN A 210 -7.10 5.00 -1.42
C ASN A 210 -6.28 5.55 -2.60
N THR A 211 -4.97 5.44 -2.56
CA THR A 211 -4.08 5.87 -3.64
C THR A 211 -4.43 5.17 -4.96
N ALA A 212 -4.79 3.89 -4.92
CA ALA A 212 -5.17 3.13 -6.10
C ALA A 212 -6.43 3.69 -6.78
N THR A 213 -7.38 4.26 -6.03
CA THR A 213 -8.60 4.87 -6.59
C THR A 213 -8.25 5.96 -7.61
N TYR A 214 -7.35 6.86 -7.23
CA TYR A 214 -6.94 7.98 -8.08
C TYR A 214 -6.04 7.51 -9.23
N ARG A 215 -5.05 6.66 -8.95
CA ARG A 215 -4.14 6.15 -9.99
C ARG A 215 -4.85 5.32 -11.04
N LEU A 216 -5.80 4.47 -10.62
CA LEU A 216 -6.63 3.68 -11.55
C LEU A 216 -7.53 4.60 -12.39
N HIS A 217 -8.18 5.60 -11.76
CA HIS A 217 -8.99 6.56 -12.50
C HIS A 217 -8.15 7.28 -13.57
N ASP A 218 -6.97 7.78 -13.21
CA ASP A 218 -6.04 8.43 -14.14
C ASP A 218 -5.67 7.51 -15.31
N ALA A 219 -5.36 6.24 -15.02
CA ALA A 219 -5.02 5.27 -16.05
C ALA A 219 -6.21 4.98 -17.00
N MET A 220 -7.44 4.91 -16.47
CA MET A 220 -8.65 4.79 -17.29
C MET A 220 -8.88 6.06 -18.14
N ARG A 221 -8.55 7.26 -17.62
CA ARG A 221 -8.61 8.51 -18.38
C ARG A 221 -7.56 8.55 -19.49
N ALA A 222 -6.38 7.97 -19.27
CA ALA A 222 -5.40 7.78 -20.34
C ALA A 222 -5.94 6.86 -21.45
N VAL A 223 -6.69 5.81 -21.10
CA VAL A 223 -7.43 4.98 -22.07
C VAL A 223 -8.51 5.80 -22.79
N ASP A 224 -9.27 6.65 -22.07
CA ASP A 224 -10.26 7.55 -22.70
C ASP A 224 -9.59 8.46 -23.73
N TYR A 225 -8.40 9.02 -23.40
CA TYR A 225 -7.66 9.88 -24.31
C TYR A 225 -7.24 9.17 -25.59
N VAL A 226 -6.62 7.99 -25.49
CA VAL A 226 -6.21 7.26 -26.71
C VAL A 226 -7.42 6.84 -27.55
N CYS A 227 -8.52 6.43 -26.93
CA CYS A 227 -9.76 6.10 -27.64
C CYS A 227 -10.44 7.30 -28.30
N SER A 228 -10.14 8.53 -27.88
CA SER A 228 -10.68 9.75 -28.49
C SER A 228 -9.94 10.21 -29.74
N ARG A 229 -8.78 9.61 -30.03
CA ARG A 229 -7.92 10.00 -31.16
C ARG A 229 -8.36 9.33 -32.46
N SER A 230 -8.51 10.10 -33.52
CA SER A 230 -8.89 9.57 -34.85
C SER A 230 -7.82 8.67 -35.48
N GLU A 231 -6.56 8.84 -35.08
CA GLU A 231 -5.44 8.01 -35.56
C GLU A 231 -5.36 6.64 -34.87
N ILE A 232 -6.20 6.39 -33.85
CA ILE A 232 -6.17 5.17 -33.05
C ILE A 232 -7.45 4.37 -33.22
N ASP A 233 -7.30 3.04 -33.36
CA ASP A 233 -8.41 2.10 -33.37
C ASP A 233 -8.83 1.76 -31.92
N PRO A 234 -9.98 2.24 -31.44
CA PRO A 234 -10.41 2.02 -30.05
C PRO A 234 -10.77 0.57 -29.71
N GLN A 235 -10.88 -0.32 -30.72
CA GLN A 235 -11.10 -1.76 -30.50
C GLN A 235 -9.79 -2.53 -30.25
N ARG A 236 -8.64 -1.92 -30.51
CA ARG A 236 -7.32 -2.55 -30.41
C ARG A 236 -6.42 -1.81 -29.44
N ILE A 237 -6.87 -1.72 -28.16
CA ILE A 237 -6.10 -1.06 -27.10
C ILE A 237 -5.39 -2.11 -26.26
N GLY A 238 -4.06 -1.94 -26.12
CA GLY A 238 -3.22 -2.68 -25.21
C GLY A 238 -2.87 -1.86 -23.95
N PHE A 239 -2.46 -2.56 -22.88
CA PHE A 239 -1.97 -1.93 -21.66
C PHE A 239 -0.76 -2.70 -21.11
N THR A 240 0.30 -1.96 -20.73
CA THR A 240 1.51 -2.54 -20.14
C THR A 240 2.18 -1.56 -19.18
N GLY A 241 3.17 -2.05 -18.44
CA GLY A 241 4.01 -1.26 -17.55
C GLY A 241 4.80 -2.15 -16.62
N CYS A 242 5.90 -1.62 -16.09
CA CYS A 242 6.82 -2.34 -15.21
C CYS A 242 6.62 -1.91 -13.75
N SER A 243 6.73 -2.84 -12.78
CA SER A 243 6.70 -2.55 -11.34
C SER A 243 5.35 -1.92 -10.94
N GLY A 244 5.33 -0.73 -10.34
CA GLY A 244 4.09 0.04 -10.11
C GLY A 244 3.26 0.26 -11.39
N GLY A 245 3.89 0.25 -12.57
CA GLY A 245 3.20 0.22 -13.86
C GLY A 245 2.58 -1.14 -14.16
N GLY A 246 3.20 -2.23 -13.71
CA GLY A 246 2.64 -3.59 -13.73
C GLY A 246 1.41 -3.70 -12.81
N THR A 247 1.45 -3.05 -11.64
CA THR A 247 0.30 -2.90 -10.73
C THR A 247 -0.87 -2.25 -11.45
N MET A 248 -0.65 -1.07 -12.05
CA MET A 248 -1.71 -0.36 -12.77
C MET A 248 -2.20 -1.15 -13.98
N THR A 249 -1.30 -1.84 -14.69
CA THR A 249 -1.69 -2.76 -15.77
C THR A 249 -2.66 -3.82 -15.24
N SER A 250 -2.35 -4.42 -14.09
CA SER A 250 -3.17 -5.47 -13.47
C SER A 250 -4.56 -4.95 -13.07
N TYR A 251 -4.64 -3.73 -12.54
CA TYR A 251 -5.90 -3.13 -12.11
C TYR A 251 -6.75 -2.66 -13.30
N VAL A 252 -6.14 -1.95 -14.26
CA VAL A 252 -6.86 -1.47 -15.46
C VAL A 252 -7.35 -2.62 -16.29
N MET A 253 -6.52 -3.62 -16.58
CA MET A 253 -6.94 -4.79 -17.38
C MET A 253 -8.05 -5.60 -16.73
N ALA A 254 -8.15 -5.58 -15.39
CA ALA A 254 -9.19 -6.27 -14.64
C ALA A 254 -10.53 -5.53 -14.65
N LEU A 255 -10.52 -4.19 -14.78
CA LEU A 255 -11.72 -3.36 -14.58
C LEU A 255 -12.17 -2.60 -15.85
N ASP A 256 -11.30 -2.36 -16.83
CA ASP A 256 -11.63 -1.67 -18.07
C ASP A 256 -11.75 -2.67 -19.23
N GLU A 257 -12.98 -2.88 -19.69
CA GLU A 257 -13.30 -3.85 -20.73
C GLU A 257 -12.71 -3.50 -22.11
N ARG A 258 -12.27 -2.26 -22.32
CA ARG A 258 -11.68 -1.81 -23.59
C ARG A 258 -10.27 -2.37 -23.82
N ILE A 259 -9.61 -2.86 -22.77
CA ILE A 259 -8.26 -3.43 -22.90
C ILE A 259 -8.35 -4.79 -23.58
N ALA A 260 -7.99 -4.83 -24.85
CA ALA A 260 -8.02 -6.04 -25.68
C ALA A 260 -6.86 -7.00 -25.35
N CYS A 261 -5.66 -6.46 -25.05
CA CYS A 261 -4.45 -7.22 -24.75
C CYS A 261 -3.67 -6.56 -23.61
N ALA A 262 -3.06 -7.33 -22.70
CA ALA A 262 -2.30 -6.78 -21.59
C ALA A 262 -1.00 -7.55 -21.32
N ALA A 263 0.00 -6.82 -20.76
CA ALA A 263 1.27 -7.41 -20.38
C ALA A 263 1.81 -6.73 -19.10
N PRO A 264 1.34 -7.09 -17.88
CA PRO A 264 1.96 -6.64 -16.64
C PRO A 264 3.38 -7.18 -16.52
N ALA A 265 4.36 -6.28 -16.26
CA ALA A 265 5.76 -6.64 -16.12
C ALA A 265 6.28 -6.39 -14.71
N CYS A 266 7.06 -7.32 -14.18
CA CYS A 266 7.76 -7.23 -12.89
C CYS A 266 6.83 -6.83 -11.73
N TYR A 267 5.67 -7.48 -11.62
CA TYR A 267 4.70 -7.24 -10.56
C TYR A 267 3.95 -8.51 -10.13
N ILE A 268 3.44 -9.30 -11.08
CA ILE A 268 2.63 -10.48 -10.75
C ILE A 268 3.47 -11.51 -9.99
N SER A 269 3.04 -11.81 -8.77
CA SER A 269 3.56 -12.85 -7.89
C SER A 269 2.37 -13.49 -7.17
N THR A 270 2.49 -13.81 -5.86
CA THR A 270 1.38 -14.12 -4.95
C THR A 270 1.57 -13.37 -3.64
N PHE A 271 0.49 -13.01 -2.95
CA PHE A 271 0.63 -12.39 -1.63
C PHE A 271 1.35 -13.30 -0.63
N ARG A 272 1.17 -14.61 -0.72
CA ARG A 272 1.96 -15.55 0.09
C ARG A 272 3.46 -15.29 -0.06
N ARG A 273 3.95 -15.29 -1.30
CA ARG A 273 5.39 -15.10 -1.54
C ARG A 273 5.86 -13.71 -1.15
N LEU A 274 5.05 -12.68 -1.37
CA LEU A 274 5.38 -11.31 -0.90
C LEU A 274 5.48 -11.25 0.63
N ILE A 275 4.51 -11.81 1.35
CA ILE A 275 4.48 -11.83 2.83
C ILE A 275 5.66 -12.62 3.40
N GLU A 276 6.05 -13.71 2.74
CA GLU A 276 7.19 -14.55 3.16
C GLU A 276 8.57 -13.95 2.82
N THR A 277 8.65 -13.00 1.89
CA THR A 277 9.93 -12.46 1.39
C THR A 277 10.14 -10.99 1.74
N ILE A 278 9.45 -10.08 1.08
CA ILE A 278 9.69 -8.64 1.16
C ILE A 278 8.61 -7.87 1.94
N GLY A 279 7.50 -8.53 2.26
CA GLY A 279 6.35 -7.90 2.92
C GLY A 279 5.53 -6.97 2.01
N PRO A 280 4.66 -6.13 2.60
CA PRO A 280 3.82 -5.17 1.88
C PRO A 280 4.66 -4.17 1.08
N GLN A 281 4.08 -3.68 -0.02
CA GLN A 281 4.78 -2.79 -0.94
C GLN A 281 4.28 -1.34 -0.82
N ASP A 282 3.86 -0.71 -1.91
CA ASP A 282 3.43 0.69 -1.93
C ASP A 282 1.93 0.85 -1.60
N ALA A 283 1.52 2.08 -1.30
CA ALA A 283 0.17 2.41 -0.84
C ALA A 283 -0.93 1.98 -1.81
N GLU A 284 -0.72 2.12 -3.14
CA GLU A 284 -1.70 1.71 -4.15
C GLU A 284 -1.80 0.19 -4.33
N GLN A 285 -0.85 -0.57 -3.76
CA GLN A 285 -0.83 -2.03 -3.88
C GLN A 285 -1.54 -2.72 -2.71
N ASN A 286 -1.90 -1.95 -1.69
CA ASN A 286 -2.55 -2.45 -0.48
C ASN A 286 -4.01 -2.04 -0.44
N ILE A 287 -4.86 -2.92 -0.96
CA ILE A 287 -6.32 -2.75 -0.94
C ILE A 287 -6.86 -3.30 0.38
N PHE A 288 -7.62 -2.48 1.11
CA PHE A 288 -8.12 -2.84 2.43
C PHE A 288 -8.84 -4.20 2.43
N GLY A 289 -8.40 -5.08 3.31
CA GLY A 289 -9.00 -6.41 3.50
C GLY A 289 -8.77 -7.41 2.37
N GLN A 290 -7.95 -7.11 1.35
CA GLN A 290 -7.76 -7.97 0.17
C GLN A 290 -7.28 -9.38 0.52
N VAL A 291 -6.30 -9.51 1.40
CA VAL A 291 -5.76 -10.83 1.82
C VAL A 291 -6.81 -11.60 2.63
N ALA A 292 -7.51 -10.94 3.56
CA ALA A 292 -8.54 -11.57 4.39
C ALA A 292 -9.73 -12.07 3.56
N PHE A 293 -10.13 -11.34 2.52
CA PHE A 293 -11.16 -11.73 1.57
C PHE A 293 -10.69 -12.85 0.65
N GLY A 294 -9.40 -12.90 0.33
CA GLY A 294 -8.81 -13.82 -0.64
C GLY A 294 -8.81 -13.25 -2.07
N LEU A 295 -8.49 -11.97 -2.22
CA LEU A 295 -8.09 -11.36 -3.48
C LEU A 295 -6.57 -11.37 -3.54
N ASP A 296 -5.98 -12.01 -4.54
CA ASP A 296 -4.53 -12.17 -4.73
C ASP A 296 -4.13 -11.73 -6.14
N HIS A 297 -2.83 -11.59 -6.41
CA HIS A 297 -2.31 -11.18 -7.73
C HIS A 297 -2.83 -12.08 -8.88
N PRO A 298 -2.92 -13.41 -8.75
CA PRO A 298 -3.57 -14.24 -9.77
C PRO A 298 -5.00 -13.78 -10.10
N ASP A 299 -5.75 -13.28 -9.12
CA ASP A 299 -7.14 -12.88 -9.34
C ASP A 299 -7.24 -11.67 -10.27
N TYR A 300 -6.29 -10.74 -10.28
CA TYR A 300 -6.28 -9.66 -11.28
C TYR A 300 -6.16 -10.17 -12.71
N LEU A 301 -5.46 -11.30 -12.91
CA LEU A 301 -5.44 -11.99 -14.20
C LEU A 301 -6.81 -12.59 -14.51
N LEU A 302 -7.38 -13.33 -13.54
CA LEU A 302 -8.65 -14.03 -13.70
C LEU A 302 -9.82 -13.08 -13.98
N LEU A 303 -9.79 -11.87 -13.41
CA LEU A 303 -10.83 -10.84 -13.61
C LEU A 303 -11.01 -10.42 -15.07
N ARG A 304 -10.04 -10.68 -15.94
CA ARG A 304 -10.13 -10.39 -17.38
C ARG A 304 -10.18 -11.61 -18.29
N ALA A 305 -10.14 -12.81 -17.70
CA ALA A 305 -10.17 -14.03 -18.48
C ALA A 305 -11.44 -14.10 -19.38
N PRO A 306 -11.34 -14.56 -20.63
CA PRO A 306 -10.18 -15.16 -21.31
C PRO A 306 -9.42 -14.20 -22.26
N LYS A 307 -9.33 -12.89 -21.97
CA LYS A 307 -8.61 -11.94 -22.84
C LYS A 307 -7.09 -12.19 -22.81
N PRO A 308 -6.36 -11.94 -23.92
CA PRO A 308 -4.92 -12.16 -24.02
C PRO A 308 -4.11 -11.45 -22.96
N THR A 309 -3.31 -12.20 -22.18
CA THR A 309 -2.51 -11.68 -21.07
C THR A 309 -1.15 -12.36 -21.01
N LEU A 310 -0.07 -11.57 -21.02
CA LEU A 310 1.30 -12.03 -20.83
C LEU A 310 1.83 -11.56 -19.46
N ILE A 311 2.28 -12.49 -18.62
CA ILE A 311 3.03 -12.16 -17.42
C ILE A 311 4.50 -12.06 -17.82
N SER A 312 5.15 -10.91 -17.57
CA SER A 312 6.57 -10.73 -17.83
C SER A 312 7.33 -10.56 -16.51
N SER A 313 8.26 -11.45 -16.22
CA SER A 313 9.00 -11.50 -14.97
C SER A 313 10.51 -11.66 -15.20
N THR A 314 11.31 -11.34 -14.18
CA THR A 314 12.75 -11.58 -14.16
C THR A 314 13.11 -12.51 -13.01
N THR A 315 14.12 -13.37 -13.22
CA THR A 315 14.47 -14.46 -12.28
C THR A 315 14.90 -13.96 -10.90
N GLN A 316 15.60 -12.81 -10.84
CA GLN A 316 16.16 -12.24 -9.61
C GLN A 316 15.38 -10.99 -9.15
N ASP A 317 14.09 -10.94 -9.46
CA ASP A 317 13.20 -9.88 -9.02
C ASP A 317 12.89 -10.01 -7.52
N PHE A 318 12.64 -8.90 -6.86
CA PHE A 318 12.10 -8.93 -5.50
C PHE A 318 10.59 -9.30 -5.49
N PHE A 319 9.88 -9.14 -6.60
CA PHE A 319 8.63 -9.85 -6.82
C PHE A 319 8.94 -11.30 -7.17
N ASP A 320 8.93 -12.13 -6.16
CA ASP A 320 9.41 -13.50 -6.18
C ASP A 320 8.93 -14.31 -7.40
N ILE A 321 9.88 -14.90 -8.12
CA ILE A 321 9.60 -15.61 -9.38
C ILE A 321 8.75 -16.87 -9.18
N ASP A 322 8.88 -17.57 -8.06
CA ASP A 322 8.05 -18.74 -7.77
C ASP A 322 6.57 -18.34 -7.66
N GLY A 323 6.31 -17.15 -7.08
CA GLY A 323 4.96 -16.58 -7.05
C GLY A 323 4.43 -16.25 -8.44
N SER A 324 5.27 -15.74 -9.35
CA SER A 324 4.89 -15.50 -10.75
C SER A 324 4.49 -16.80 -11.45
N TRP A 325 5.25 -17.87 -11.26
CA TRP A 325 4.92 -19.20 -11.79
C TRP A 325 3.66 -19.79 -11.16
N GLN A 326 3.43 -19.59 -9.88
CA GLN A 326 2.19 -20.01 -9.21
C GLN A 326 0.99 -19.27 -9.79
N ALA A 327 1.07 -17.95 -9.96
CA ALA A 327 0.02 -17.13 -10.57
C ALA A 327 -0.27 -17.56 -12.00
N PHE A 328 0.78 -17.82 -12.80
CA PHE A 328 0.64 -18.31 -14.16
C PHE A 328 -0.08 -19.67 -14.24
N ARG A 329 0.30 -20.63 -13.38
CA ARG A 329 -0.37 -21.95 -13.35
C ARG A 329 -1.86 -21.81 -13.04
N GLN A 330 -2.21 -20.93 -12.12
CA GLN A 330 -3.61 -20.64 -11.80
C GLN A 330 -4.34 -20.01 -12.99
N ALA A 331 -3.74 -19.03 -13.63
CA ALA A 331 -4.30 -18.42 -14.83
C ALA A 331 -4.43 -19.44 -15.98
N LYS A 332 -3.39 -20.20 -16.26
CA LYS A 332 -3.38 -21.21 -17.35
C LYS A 332 -4.49 -22.24 -17.19
N ARG A 333 -4.70 -22.73 -15.95
CA ARG A 333 -5.81 -23.65 -15.67
C ARG A 333 -7.16 -22.97 -15.89
N THR A 334 -7.34 -21.72 -15.44
CA THR A 334 -8.59 -20.98 -15.61
C THR A 334 -8.89 -20.72 -17.09
N TRP A 335 -7.89 -20.29 -17.88
CA TRP A 335 -8.06 -20.14 -19.33
C TRP A 335 -8.36 -21.47 -20.02
N GLY A 336 -7.80 -22.57 -19.50
CA GLY A 336 -8.13 -23.94 -19.98
C GLY A 336 -9.59 -24.31 -19.72
N ILE A 337 -10.12 -24.00 -18.51
CA ILE A 337 -11.55 -24.22 -18.20
C ILE A 337 -12.45 -23.41 -19.15
N LEU A 338 -12.03 -22.20 -19.50
CA LEU A 338 -12.76 -21.31 -20.40
C LEU A 338 -12.57 -21.66 -21.90
N GLY A 339 -11.69 -22.59 -22.24
CA GLY A 339 -11.45 -23.06 -23.63
C GLY A 339 -10.43 -22.22 -24.43
N TYR A 340 -9.65 -21.35 -23.79
CA TYR A 340 -8.70 -20.44 -24.46
C TYR A 340 -7.28 -20.46 -23.84
N PRO A 341 -6.67 -21.65 -23.65
CA PRO A 341 -5.38 -21.73 -22.93
C PRO A 341 -4.23 -20.98 -23.61
N GLU A 342 -4.31 -20.72 -24.92
CA GLU A 342 -3.30 -20.00 -25.70
C GLU A 342 -3.29 -18.48 -25.42
N ARG A 343 -4.30 -17.95 -24.73
CA ARG A 343 -4.44 -16.52 -24.45
C ARG A 343 -3.78 -16.07 -23.16
N VAL A 344 -3.09 -16.94 -22.46
CA VAL A 344 -2.28 -16.57 -21.29
C VAL A 344 -0.93 -17.24 -21.37
N ASP A 345 0.13 -16.45 -21.12
CA ASP A 345 1.49 -16.95 -21.09
C ASP A 345 2.34 -16.22 -20.03
N LEU A 346 3.52 -16.79 -19.73
CA LEU A 346 4.51 -16.21 -18.85
C LEU A 346 5.86 -16.22 -19.54
N VAL A 347 6.56 -15.09 -19.53
CA VAL A 347 7.96 -15.01 -19.92
C VAL A 347 8.81 -14.68 -18.69
N GLU A 348 9.81 -15.52 -18.45
CA GLU A 348 10.86 -15.31 -17.45
C GLU A 348 12.18 -15.03 -18.16
N MET A 349 12.84 -13.95 -17.78
CA MET A 349 14.18 -13.60 -18.30
C MET A 349 15.17 -13.44 -17.16
N ALA A 350 16.42 -13.84 -17.41
CA ALA A 350 17.49 -13.61 -16.45
C ALA A 350 17.69 -12.10 -16.19
N GLY A 351 17.79 -11.72 -14.92
CA GLY A 351 18.02 -10.34 -14.52
C GLY A 351 17.35 -9.99 -13.21
N THR A 352 17.66 -8.80 -12.71
CA THR A 352 17.05 -8.19 -11.53
C THR A 352 15.76 -7.44 -11.92
N HIS A 353 15.11 -6.80 -10.95
CA HIS A 353 13.89 -6.02 -11.16
C HIS A 353 14.00 -5.03 -12.33
N GLY A 354 13.13 -5.17 -13.33
CA GLY A 354 13.08 -4.30 -14.51
C GLY A 354 12.90 -5.08 -15.82
N VAL A 355 12.61 -4.34 -16.90
CA VAL A 355 12.37 -4.91 -18.22
C VAL A 355 13.67 -4.98 -19.00
N GLN A 356 14.14 -6.19 -19.24
CA GLN A 356 15.31 -6.46 -20.07
C GLN A 356 14.92 -6.33 -21.56
N PRO A 357 15.89 -6.11 -22.48
CA PRO A 357 15.58 -6.03 -23.91
C PRO A 357 14.83 -7.24 -24.48
N GLN A 358 15.11 -8.43 -23.94
CA GLN A 358 14.42 -9.67 -24.31
C GLN A 358 12.96 -9.69 -23.86
N ASN A 359 12.68 -9.21 -22.61
CA ASN A 359 11.29 -9.05 -22.15
C ASN A 359 10.54 -8.07 -23.07
N LEU A 360 11.16 -6.94 -23.41
CA LEU A 360 10.58 -5.92 -24.25
C LEU A 360 10.20 -6.45 -25.64
N ALA A 361 11.11 -7.22 -26.28
CA ALA A 361 10.84 -7.87 -27.56
C ALA A 361 9.70 -8.88 -27.45
N THR A 362 9.64 -9.68 -26.37
CA THR A 362 8.56 -10.66 -26.14
C THR A 362 7.22 -9.97 -25.88
N ILE A 363 7.18 -8.90 -25.10
CA ILE A 363 6.00 -8.07 -24.90
C ILE A 363 5.53 -7.45 -26.22
N GLY A 364 6.48 -6.95 -27.04
CA GLY A 364 6.19 -6.44 -28.37
C GLY A 364 5.58 -7.50 -29.29
N HIS A 365 6.14 -8.71 -29.29
CA HIS A 365 5.60 -9.84 -30.04
C HIS A 365 4.18 -10.21 -29.56
N TRP A 366 3.92 -10.21 -28.24
CA TRP A 366 2.60 -10.48 -27.69
C TRP A 366 1.55 -9.48 -28.18
N PHE A 367 1.86 -8.18 -28.14
CA PHE A 367 0.95 -7.15 -28.66
C PHE A 367 0.79 -7.25 -30.18
N GLN A 368 1.87 -7.52 -30.93
CA GLN A 368 1.81 -7.73 -32.38
C GLN A 368 0.86 -8.88 -32.73
N ARG A 369 0.98 -10.00 -32.03
CA ARG A 369 0.12 -11.18 -32.25
C ARG A 369 -1.36 -10.86 -32.05
N TRP A 370 -1.71 -10.22 -30.95
CA TRP A 370 -3.10 -10.02 -30.56
C TRP A 370 -3.74 -8.72 -31.09
N LEU A 371 -2.98 -7.66 -31.30
CA LEU A 371 -3.52 -6.39 -31.81
C LEU A 371 -3.32 -6.21 -33.32
N LEU A 372 -2.27 -6.79 -33.90
CA LEU A 372 -1.98 -6.70 -35.33
C LEU A 372 -2.23 -8.04 -36.07
N GLN A 373 -2.62 -9.10 -35.34
CA GLN A 373 -2.84 -10.44 -35.91
C GLN A 373 -1.62 -10.95 -36.70
N SER A 374 -0.42 -10.66 -36.21
CA SER A 374 0.86 -11.02 -36.82
C SER A 374 1.73 -11.76 -35.81
N ASP A 375 2.23 -12.91 -36.18
CA ASP A 375 3.09 -13.76 -35.35
C ASP A 375 4.57 -13.72 -35.82
N LYS A 376 4.97 -12.64 -36.49
CA LYS A 376 6.36 -12.46 -36.93
C LYS A 376 7.27 -12.25 -35.75
N ALA A 377 8.46 -12.83 -35.82
CA ALA A 377 9.47 -12.65 -34.79
C ALA A 377 9.82 -11.16 -34.63
N VAL A 378 9.94 -10.71 -33.39
CA VAL A 378 10.34 -9.35 -33.04
C VAL A 378 11.81 -9.36 -32.63
N ALA A 379 12.60 -8.53 -33.29
CA ALA A 379 14.03 -8.40 -32.99
C ALA A 379 14.25 -7.73 -31.63
N ILE A 380 15.33 -8.12 -30.96
CA ILE A 380 15.83 -7.42 -29.78
C ILE A 380 16.58 -6.19 -30.28
N GLU A 381 16.02 -5.00 -30.04
CA GLU A 381 16.60 -3.74 -30.51
C GLU A 381 17.04 -2.86 -29.34
N THR A 382 18.04 -2.03 -29.59
CA THR A 382 18.43 -0.95 -28.69
C THR A 382 17.87 0.37 -29.24
N PHE A 383 17.12 1.09 -28.42
CA PHE A 383 16.49 2.35 -28.80
C PHE A 383 17.26 3.53 -28.21
N ALA A 384 17.54 4.53 -29.06
CA ALA A 384 18.00 5.82 -28.60
C ALA A 384 16.81 6.60 -27.99
N VAL A 385 16.94 6.96 -26.73
CA VAL A 385 15.92 7.71 -25.98
C VAL A 385 16.22 9.20 -26.02
N ARG A 386 15.20 10.04 -25.82
CA ARG A 386 15.32 11.48 -25.74
C ARG A 386 15.60 11.94 -24.32
N LYS A 387 16.19 13.13 -24.21
CA LYS A 387 16.38 13.77 -22.91
C LYS A 387 15.03 14.15 -22.29
N GLU A 388 14.93 14.11 -20.99
CA GLU A 388 13.73 14.45 -20.23
C GLU A 388 13.14 15.81 -20.65
N GLN A 389 13.97 16.85 -20.74
CA GLN A 389 13.55 18.22 -21.05
C GLN A 389 12.88 18.35 -22.42
N GLU A 390 13.20 17.47 -23.36
CA GLU A 390 12.56 17.45 -24.67
C GLU A 390 11.12 16.93 -24.61
N LEU A 391 10.77 16.17 -23.57
CA LEU A 391 9.50 15.45 -23.43
C LEU A 391 8.57 16.03 -22.35
N LEU A 392 8.98 17.10 -21.66
CA LEU A 392 8.14 17.79 -20.70
C LEU A 392 6.94 18.44 -21.38
N CYS A 393 5.79 18.41 -20.72
CA CYS A 393 4.53 19.01 -21.18
C CYS A 393 4.30 20.41 -20.60
N THR A 394 4.97 20.74 -19.49
CA THR A 394 4.88 22.05 -18.82
C THR A 394 6.22 22.78 -18.90
N GLU A 395 6.20 24.11 -18.84
CA GLU A 395 7.43 24.92 -18.92
C GLU A 395 8.35 24.71 -17.72
N GLN A 396 7.77 24.51 -16.54
CA GLN A 396 8.50 24.37 -15.29
C GLN A 396 8.58 22.92 -14.78
N GLY A 397 8.14 21.95 -15.58
CA GLY A 397 8.21 20.52 -15.23
C GLY A 397 7.21 20.09 -14.15
N GLN A 398 6.20 20.92 -13.78
CA GLN A 398 5.22 20.56 -12.76
C GLN A 398 3.82 21.11 -13.08
N VAL A 399 2.81 20.23 -13.06
CA VAL A 399 1.41 20.61 -13.32
C VAL A 399 0.84 21.48 -12.20
N LEU A 400 1.26 21.30 -10.93
CA LEU A 400 0.79 22.12 -9.81
C LEU A 400 1.06 23.62 -9.98
N LEU A 401 1.95 24.00 -10.88
CA LEU A 401 2.23 25.38 -11.22
C LEU A 401 1.27 25.94 -12.30
N LEU A 402 0.42 25.10 -12.88
CA LEU A 402 -0.57 25.54 -13.84
C LEU A 402 -1.78 26.17 -13.13
N PRO A 403 -2.38 27.23 -13.70
CA PRO A 403 -3.56 27.87 -13.11
C PRO A 403 -4.70 26.89 -12.87
N GLY A 404 -5.24 26.91 -11.64
CA GLY A 404 -6.39 26.10 -11.24
C GLY A 404 -6.12 24.60 -11.10
N GLU A 405 -4.84 24.19 -11.04
CA GLU A 405 -4.48 22.80 -10.78
C GLU A 405 -4.82 22.42 -9.34
N LYS A 406 -5.18 21.15 -9.13
CA LYS A 406 -5.54 20.55 -7.85
C LYS A 406 -4.68 19.32 -7.60
N SER A 407 -4.11 19.26 -6.43
CA SER A 407 -3.48 18.04 -5.90
C SER A 407 -4.54 17.02 -5.47
N VAL A 408 -4.12 15.78 -5.17
CA VAL A 408 -5.00 14.79 -4.53
C VAL A 408 -5.43 15.25 -3.13
N PHE A 409 -4.62 16.06 -2.44
CA PHE A 409 -5.02 16.66 -1.16
C PHE A 409 -6.24 17.57 -1.31
N ASP A 410 -6.27 18.40 -2.36
CA ASP A 410 -7.42 19.27 -2.67
C ASP A 410 -8.66 18.45 -3.04
N LEU A 411 -8.49 17.38 -3.81
CA LEU A 411 -9.59 16.47 -4.16
C LEU A 411 -10.15 15.77 -2.91
N ASN A 412 -9.28 15.29 -2.02
CA ASN A 412 -9.69 14.68 -0.75
C ASN A 412 -10.40 15.70 0.16
N ALA A 413 -9.92 16.95 0.22
CA ALA A 413 -10.55 18.00 1.01
C ALA A 413 -11.97 18.30 0.52
N ALA A 414 -12.19 18.35 -0.81
CA ALA A 414 -13.51 18.54 -1.39
C ALA A 414 -14.47 17.39 -1.00
N VAL A 415 -14.02 16.13 -1.13
CA VAL A 415 -14.81 14.95 -0.73
C VAL A 415 -15.09 14.97 0.78
N ALA A 416 -14.11 15.35 1.61
CA ALA A 416 -14.30 15.45 3.06
C ALA A 416 -15.39 16.47 3.43
N ALA A 417 -15.44 17.61 2.72
CA ALA A 417 -16.48 18.62 2.94
C ALA A 417 -17.89 18.09 2.60
N GLU A 418 -18.04 17.37 1.48
CA GLU A 418 -19.29 16.71 1.10
C GLU A 418 -19.73 15.67 2.15
N LEU A 419 -18.80 14.81 2.57
CA LEU A 419 -19.03 13.79 3.59
C LEU A 419 -19.40 14.41 4.95
N ALA A 420 -18.83 15.58 5.31
CA ALA A 420 -19.18 16.28 6.53
C ALA A 420 -20.65 16.72 6.54
N GLN A 421 -21.16 17.27 5.44
CA GLN A 421 -22.58 17.64 5.30
C GLN A 421 -23.49 16.41 5.41
N GLN A 422 -23.13 15.31 4.73
CA GLN A 422 -23.88 14.05 4.81
C GLN A 422 -23.89 13.46 6.24
N ARG A 423 -22.77 13.55 6.97
CA ARG A 423 -22.69 13.10 8.38
C ARG A 423 -23.61 13.90 9.27
N GLN A 424 -23.62 15.23 9.15
CA GLN A 424 -24.52 16.06 9.94
C GLN A 424 -25.99 15.66 9.77
N GLN A 425 -26.42 15.45 8.53
CA GLN A 425 -27.78 15.02 8.23
C GLN A 425 -28.08 13.62 8.81
N LYS A 426 -27.16 12.66 8.62
CA LYS A 426 -27.31 11.29 9.12
C LYS A 426 -27.31 11.22 10.65
N PHE A 427 -26.47 12.03 11.32
CA PHE A 427 -26.38 12.02 12.77
C PHE A 427 -27.59 12.71 13.42
N ALA A 428 -28.08 13.80 12.84
CA ALA A 428 -29.28 14.47 13.31
C ALA A 428 -30.55 13.57 13.28
N ALA A 429 -30.57 12.59 12.36
CA ALA A 429 -31.68 11.67 12.20
C ALA A 429 -31.56 10.38 13.08
N ARG A 430 -30.48 10.20 13.84
CA ARG A 430 -30.20 8.96 14.61
C ARG A 430 -30.30 9.19 16.11
N THR A 431 -30.82 8.19 16.81
CA THR A 431 -30.76 8.12 18.28
C THR A 431 -29.35 7.78 18.75
N ALA A 432 -29.02 8.07 20.02
CA ALA A 432 -27.74 7.69 20.63
C ALA A 432 -27.48 6.17 20.54
N ALA A 433 -28.50 5.34 20.73
CA ALA A 433 -28.36 3.89 20.61
C ALA A 433 -27.99 3.44 19.18
N GLN A 434 -28.59 4.06 18.17
CA GLN A 434 -28.26 3.77 16.76
C GLN A 434 -26.82 4.20 16.42
N LEU A 435 -26.34 5.32 16.97
CA LEU A 435 -24.97 5.77 16.79
C LEU A 435 -23.98 4.82 17.47
N GLN A 436 -24.26 4.42 18.71
CA GLN A 436 -23.45 3.43 19.41
C GLN A 436 -23.37 2.09 18.66
N GLN A 437 -24.50 1.62 18.13
CA GLN A 437 -24.51 0.39 17.33
C GLN A 437 -23.68 0.56 16.06
N THR A 438 -23.81 1.69 15.35
CA THR A 438 -22.98 1.98 14.17
C THR A 438 -21.48 1.97 14.50
N ILE A 439 -21.08 2.56 15.62
CA ILE A 439 -19.67 2.57 16.07
C ILE A 439 -19.20 1.13 16.35
N ARG A 440 -20.02 0.33 17.04
CA ARG A 440 -19.68 -1.08 17.30
C ARG A 440 -19.51 -1.88 16.01
N ASP A 441 -20.41 -1.68 15.05
CA ASP A 441 -20.36 -2.39 13.75
C ASP A 441 -19.11 -2.02 12.95
N VAL A 442 -18.78 -0.72 12.88
CA VAL A 442 -17.58 -0.22 12.18
C VAL A 442 -16.30 -0.75 12.84
N LEU A 443 -16.23 -0.69 14.17
CA LEU A 443 -15.09 -1.20 14.94
C LEU A 443 -15.09 -2.73 15.08
N LYS A 444 -16.13 -3.42 14.57
CA LYS A 444 -16.32 -4.88 14.72
C LYS A 444 -16.20 -5.35 16.16
N LEU A 445 -16.72 -4.54 17.10
CA LEU A 445 -16.70 -4.87 18.52
C LEU A 445 -17.67 -6.00 18.80
N ARG A 446 -17.19 -7.07 19.41
CA ARG A 446 -18.06 -8.13 19.90
C ARG A 446 -19.05 -7.56 20.93
N PRO A 447 -20.31 -8.00 20.92
CA PRO A 447 -21.28 -7.67 21.96
C PRO A 447 -20.73 -7.95 23.36
N SER A 448 -21.14 -7.16 24.35
CA SER A 448 -20.60 -7.28 25.73
C SER A 448 -20.93 -8.62 26.38
N ASP A 449 -22.09 -9.18 26.06
CA ASP A 449 -22.55 -10.50 26.52
C ASP A 449 -21.76 -11.69 25.91
N GLN A 450 -21.03 -11.45 24.82
CA GLN A 450 -20.15 -12.43 24.17
C GLN A 450 -18.69 -12.29 24.59
N ARG A 451 -18.36 -11.35 25.47
CA ARG A 451 -16.99 -11.15 25.96
C ARG A 451 -16.83 -11.88 27.29
N GLN A 452 -15.76 -12.66 27.39
CA GLN A 452 -15.36 -13.25 28.67
C GLN A 452 -14.37 -12.29 29.36
N PRO A 453 -14.44 -12.14 30.69
CA PRO A 453 -13.40 -11.43 31.43
C PRO A 453 -12.03 -12.06 31.13
N PRO A 454 -10.98 -11.25 30.98
CA PRO A 454 -9.65 -11.82 30.81
C PRO A 454 -9.19 -12.56 32.09
N VAL A 455 -8.42 -13.62 31.90
CA VAL A 455 -7.73 -14.27 33.00
C VAL A 455 -6.53 -13.44 33.40
N MET A 456 -6.42 -13.09 34.68
CA MET A 456 -5.30 -12.33 35.21
C MET A 456 -4.23 -13.27 35.75
N GLU A 457 -3.00 -13.11 35.28
CA GLU A 457 -1.82 -13.81 35.77
C GLU A 457 -0.94 -12.82 36.53
N ASP A 458 -0.62 -13.17 37.81
CA ASP A 458 0.33 -12.40 38.64
C ASP A 458 1.76 -12.64 38.16
N ARG A 459 2.51 -11.56 37.97
CA ARG A 459 3.93 -11.58 37.56
C ARG A 459 4.84 -10.99 38.64
N GLY A 460 4.32 -10.80 39.85
CA GLY A 460 5.04 -10.34 41.04
C GLY A 460 4.95 -8.85 41.28
N ARG A 461 5.53 -8.43 42.39
CA ARG A 461 5.40 -7.08 42.96
C ARG A 461 6.73 -6.34 43.02
N VAL A 462 6.70 -5.07 42.73
CA VAL A 462 7.80 -4.11 42.90
C VAL A 462 7.43 -3.11 43.99
N ILE A 463 8.29 -2.97 45.00
CA ILE A 463 8.07 -2.03 46.11
C ILE A 463 8.78 -0.70 45.80
N ARG A 464 8.08 0.39 46.06
CA ARG A 464 8.57 1.78 45.95
C ARG A 464 8.35 2.51 47.26
N THR A 465 9.03 3.62 47.45
CA THR A 465 8.82 4.45 48.64
C THR A 465 7.40 5.01 48.64
N GLY A 466 6.55 4.53 49.56
CA GLY A 466 5.19 5.02 49.71
C GLY A 466 4.15 4.41 48.78
N TYR A 467 4.49 3.40 47.96
CA TYR A 467 3.53 2.66 47.15
C TYR A 467 4.11 1.33 46.64
N HIS A 468 3.30 0.50 46.00
CA HIS A 468 3.78 -0.71 45.33
C HIS A 468 3.16 -0.86 43.95
N ILE A 469 3.79 -1.66 43.09
CA ILE A 469 3.38 -1.93 41.73
C ILE A 469 3.25 -3.44 41.57
N ASP A 470 2.05 -3.93 41.24
CA ASP A 470 1.85 -5.32 40.86
C ASP A 470 1.98 -5.42 39.33
N ARG A 471 2.78 -6.39 38.90
CA ARG A 471 2.94 -6.77 37.52
C ARG A 471 1.95 -7.86 37.18
N LEU A 472 1.25 -7.73 36.06
CA LEU A 472 0.24 -8.69 35.64
C LEU A 472 0.21 -8.88 34.13
N VAL A 473 -0.35 -9.99 33.70
CA VAL A 473 -0.69 -10.25 32.30
C VAL A 473 -2.16 -10.62 32.24
N LEU A 474 -2.92 -9.86 31.44
CA LEU A 474 -4.31 -10.18 31.14
C LEU A 474 -4.36 -11.05 29.88
N LYS A 475 -4.85 -12.27 30.00
CA LYS A 475 -5.06 -13.17 28.89
C LYS A 475 -6.51 -13.13 28.44
N THR A 476 -6.76 -12.63 27.24
CA THR A 476 -8.10 -12.57 26.67
C THR A 476 -8.58 -13.95 26.24
N ASP A 477 -9.88 -14.11 26.07
CA ASP A 477 -10.50 -15.34 25.52
C ASP A 477 -10.07 -15.66 24.08
N GLN A 478 -9.49 -14.68 23.38
CA GLN A 478 -8.88 -14.86 22.06
C GLN A 478 -7.39 -15.23 22.10
N GLY A 479 -6.83 -15.37 23.31
CA GLY A 479 -5.43 -15.73 23.51
C GLY A 479 -4.45 -14.56 23.42
N HIS A 480 -4.91 -13.30 23.31
CA HIS A 480 -4.03 -12.13 23.36
C HIS A 480 -3.54 -11.92 24.79
N LEU A 481 -2.26 -11.62 24.93
CA LEU A 481 -1.65 -11.20 26.18
C LEU A 481 -1.59 -9.66 26.23
N ILE A 482 -2.01 -9.10 27.36
CA ILE A 482 -1.97 -7.66 27.63
C ILE A 482 -1.14 -7.46 28.90
N PRO A 483 0.15 -7.10 28.80
CA PRO A 483 0.97 -6.78 29.95
C PRO A 483 0.44 -5.53 30.64
N GLY A 484 0.36 -5.57 31.98
CA GLY A 484 -0.17 -4.47 32.76
C GLY A 484 0.54 -4.27 34.08
N LEU A 485 0.44 -3.06 34.62
CA LEU A 485 0.90 -2.68 35.93
C LEU A 485 -0.27 -2.10 36.71
N THR A 486 -0.45 -2.53 37.94
CA THR A 486 -1.34 -1.87 38.89
C THR A 486 -0.51 -1.19 39.98
N TRP A 487 -0.71 0.10 40.10
CA TRP A 487 -0.01 0.99 41.00
C TRP A 487 -0.91 1.26 42.20
N HIS A 488 -0.49 0.91 43.38
CA HIS A 488 -1.31 0.98 44.58
C HIS A 488 -0.78 2.03 45.56
N PRO A 489 -1.61 3.00 45.97
CA PRO A 489 -1.25 3.94 47.03
C PRO A 489 -1.10 3.18 48.38
N PRO A 490 -0.43 3.80 49.38
CA PRO A 490 -0.21 3.17 50.67
C PRO A 490 -1.52 2.85 51.45
N VAL A 491 -2.54 3.63 51.18
CA VAL A 491 -3.90 3.41 51.69
C VAL A 491 -4.77 3.01 50.50
N PRO A 492 -5.51 1.87 50.61
CA PRO A 492 -6.39 1.44 49.54
C PRO A 492 -7.37 2.54 49.13
N SER A 493 -7.55 2.70 47.81
CA SER A 493 -8.49 3.67 47.21
C SER A 493 -9.64 2.93 46.57
N ASP A 494 -10.86 3.48 46.73
CA ASP A 494 -12.06 3.04 46.00
C ASP A 494 -12.12 3.61 44.57
N GLU A 495 -11.19 4.53 44.21
CA GLU A 495 -11.09 5.13 42.89
C GLU A 495 -9.84 4.67 42.18
N ALA A 496 -9.97 4.35 40.89
CA ALA A 496 -8.88 3.90 40.05
C ALA A 496 -8.90 4.61 38.70
N TYR A 497 -7.70 4.90 38.17
CA TYR A 497 -7.50 5.43 36.82
C TYR A 497 -6.95 4.35 35.90
N LEU A 498 -7.54 4.18 34.72
CA LEU A 498 -6.90 3.50 33.60
C LEU A 498 -6.05 4.52 32.84
N TYR A 499 -4.74 4.35 32.89
CA TYR A 499 -3.78 5.25 32.23
C TYR A 499 -3.22 4.59 30.97
N LEU A 500 -3.46 5.22 29.82
CA LEU A 500 -2.96 4.77 28.52
C LEU A 500 -1.94 5.77 28.00
N HIS A 501 -0.82 5.27 27.47
CA HIS A 501 0.26 6.08 26.92
C HIS A 501 0.83 5.45 25.65
N ASP A 502 1.26 6.26 24.68
CA ASP A 502 1.79 5.78 23.40
C ASP A 502 3.04 4.90 23.55
N ALA A 503 3.88 5.20 24.54
CA ALA A 503 5.06 4.38 24.87
C ALA A 503 4.73 3.11 25.70
N GLY A 504 3.45 2.79 25.90
CA GLY A 504 2.99 1.64 26.68
C GLY A 504 2.91 1.93 28.19
N LYS A 505 2.76 0.88 28.99
CA LYS A 505 2.46 0.91 30.44
C LYS A 505 3.50 1.65 31.30
N THR A 506 4.73 1.76 30.84
CA THR A 506 5.83 2.44 31.55
C THR A 506 6.04 3.88 31.11
N GLY A 507 5.37 4.36 30.06
CA GLY A 507 5.63 5.65 29.42
C GLY A 507 5.51 6.88 30.33
N ALA A 508 4.68 6.82 31.36
CA ALA A 508 4.53 7.86 32.38
C ALA A 508 4.83 7.38 33.81
N GLY A 509 5.45 6.19 33.94
CA GLY A 509 5.73 5.51 35.21
C GLY A 509 7.11 5.81 35.80
N GLN A 510 7.89 6.74 35.25
CA GLN A 510 9.16 7.17 35.82
C GLN A 510 8.95 7.96 37.11
N PRO A 511 9.93 7.97 38.04
CA PRO A 511 9.86 8.79 39.25
C PRO A 511 9.53 10.25 38.93
N GLY A 512 8.57 10.83 39.66
CA GLY A 512 8.02 12.16 39.42
C GLY A 512 7.07 12.26 38.22
N GLY A 513 6.80 11.15 37.55
CA GLY A 513 5.89 11.09 36.40
C GLY A 513 4.41 11.22 36.75
N ALA A 514 3.55 11.22 35.74
CA ALA A 514 2.12 11.44 35.92
C ALA A 514 1.46 10.31 36.74
N ILE A 515 1.86 9.06 36.52
CA ILE A 515 1.30 7.91 37.27
C ILE A 515 1.68 8.02 38.75
N GLU A 516 2.95 8.29 39.08
CA GLU A 516 3.37 8.41 40.47
C GLU A 516 2.65 9.55 41.19
N LYS A 517 2.41 10.67 40.55
CA LYS A 517 1.64 11.79 41.10
C LYS A 517 0.20 11.40 41.45
N LEU A 518 -0.46 10.61 40.58
CA LEU A 518 -1.80 10.09 40.86
C LEU A 518 -1.79 9.15 42.06
N VAL A 519 -0.81 8.25 42.13
CA VAL A 519 -0.68 7.30 43.24
C VAL A 519 -0.39 8.02 44.57
N GLN A 520 0.49 9.03 44.57
CA GLN A 520 0.77 9.88 45.74
C GLN A 520 -0.44 10.69 46.17
N ALA A 521 -1.31 11.05 45.24
CA ALA A 521 -2.60 11.70 45.53
C ALA A 521 -3.66 10.73 46.08
N GLY A 522 -3.35 9.45 46.23
CA GLY A 522 -4.21 8.45 46.83
C GLY A 522 -5.04 7.60 45.86
N PHE A 523 -4.79 7.71 44.54
CA PHE A 523 -5.52 6.93 43.54
C PHE A 523 -4.80 5.65 43.15
N ALA A 524 -5.54 4.58 42.94
CA ALA A 524 -5.01 3.40 42.26
C ALA A 524 -4.90 3.68 40.76
N VAL A 525 -3.83 3.20 40.10
CA VAL A 525 -3.65 3.38 38.67
C VAL A 525 -3.40 2.03 38.00
N VAL A 526 -4.07 1.78 36.89
CA VAL A 526 -3.82 0.64 36.01
C VAL A 526 -3.23 1.16 34.72
N SER A 527 -2.07 0.67 34.32
CA SER A 527 -1.46 0.97 33.02
C SER A 527 -1.21 -0.31 32.24
N VAL A 528 -1.44 -0.32 30.92
CA VAL A 528 -1.33 -1.51 30.08
C VAL A 528 -0.57 -1.24 28.80
N ASP A 529 0.05 -2.28 28.25
CA ASP A 529 0.57 -2.25 26.88
C ASP A 529 -0.53 -2.69 25.91
N LEU A 530 -0.92 -1.80 25.02
CA LEU A 530 -1.80 -2.12 23.90
C LEU A 530 -1.00 -2.78 22.77
N ARG A 531 -1.70 -3.25 21.74
CA ARG A 531 -1.06 -3.87 20.56
C ARG A 531 0.03 -2.97 20.00
N ASN A 532 1.21 -3.52 19.75
CA ASN A 532 2.40 -2.84 19.25
C ASN A 532 2.90 -1.70 20.15
N GLN A 533 2.67 -1.77 21.46
CA GLN A 533 3.17 -0.83 22.45
C GLN A 533 3.97 -1.56 23.54
N GLY A 534 4.94 -0.87 24.15
CA GLY A 534 5.72 -1.41 25.27
C GLY A 534 6.33 -2.77 24.97
N GLU A 535 6.04 -3.79 25.80
CA GLU A 535 6.55 -5.16 25.61
C GLU A 535 5.98 -5.90 24.40
N LEU A 536 4.86 -5.41 23.83
CA LEU A 536 4.23 -5.98 22.64
C LEU A 536 4.73 -5.30 21.36
N GLN A 537 5.62 -4.33 21.46
CA GLN A 537 6.22 -3.69 20.30
C GLN A 537 7.03 -4.72 19.52
N SER A 538 6.74 -4.83 18.24
CA SER A 538 7.55 -5.62 17.32
C SER A 538 8.92 -4.95 17.26
N GLY A 539 9.88 -5.49 18.03
CA GLY A 539 11.23 -4.92 18.13
C GLY A 539 11.96 -4.92 16.79
N SER A 540 13.23 -4.58 16.79
CA SER A 540 14.14 -4.55 15.62
C SER A 540 14.18 -5.87 14.81
N ALA A 541 13.50 -6.91 15.25
CA ALA A 541 13.32 -8.17 14.53
C ALA A 541 12.37 -8.05 13.31
N SER A 542 11.60 -6.96 13.18
CA SER A 542 10.84 -6.66 11.96
C SER A 542 11.18 -5.24 11.51
N PRO A 543 12.13 -5.07 10.58
CA PRO A 543 12.43 -3.77 9.97
C PRO A 543 11.20 -3.13 9.31
N LEU A 544 10.14 -3.92 9.13
CA LEU A 544 8.90 -3.52 8.48
C LEU A 544 7.99 -2.63 9.35
N LEU A 545 8.17 -2.54 10.68
CA LEU A 545 7.35 -1.70 11.56
C LEU A 545 8.12 -0.55 12.20
N THR A 546 9.26 -0.15 11.61
CA THR A 546 10.13 0.90 12.16
C THR A 546 9.75 2.31 11.73
N ASP A 547 8.96 2.44 10.66
CA ASP A 547 8.47 3.73 10.18
C ASP A 547 6.95 3.73 9.93
N TRP A 548 6.38 4.92 9.83
CA TRP A 548 4.95 5.09 9.66
C TRP A 548 4.40 4.53 8.33
N LYS A 549 5.22 4.46 7.28
CA LYS A 549 4.83 3.92 5.97
C LYS A 549 4.58 2.43 6.08
N THR A 550 5.50 1.74 6.73
CA THR A 550 5.37 0.29 6.96
C THR A 550 4.20 -0.02 7.88
N PHE A 551 3.92 0.86 8.84
CA PHE A 551 2.75 0.73 9.70
C PHE A 551 1.43 0.99 8.94
N TYR A 552 1.46 1.84 7.94
CA TYR A 552 0.34 2.08 7.03
C TYR A 552 0.00 0.83 6.20
N LEU A 553 1.01 0.10 5.74
CA LEU A 553 0.87 -1.10 4.91
C LEU A 553 0.41 -2.31 5.72
#